data_da2c893efe84204ec8fac5f21f3cf6db
#
_entry.id   da2c893efe84204ec8fac5f21f3cf6db
#
_cell.length_a   1.000
_cell.length_b   1.000
_cell.length_c   1.000
_cell.angle_alpha   90.00
_cell.angle_beta   90.00
_cell.angle_gamma   90.00
#
_symmetry.space_group_name_H-M   'P 1'
#
loop_
_entity.id
_entity.type
_entity.pdbx_description
1 polymer ?
#
loop_
_entity_poly.entity_id
_entity_poly.type
_entity_poly.pdbx_seq_one_letter_code
_entity_poly.pdbx_strand_id
1 'polypeptide(L)'
;HNWQNIVPASEFSTHPDLFPLIDGKRQPPVERYKLETTNPGLVDYFSQRVTADLKKQPGLYSYSISPTDSGQWSESRETQALHDRDPRGNLSLSRLVVDFYNNVAKRVGEVVPDRLLCGYIYANYLYPITGSAPSIEPNLCLVIAPSFSYGYGLYSKRAREELRDVIFKWRAATPNVAYYDL
;
A
#
# COMPACT_ATOMS: atom_id res chain seq x y z
N HIS A 1 5.66 8.18 2.39
CA HIS A 1 4.71 7.69 3.40
C HIS A 1 3.69 8.77 3.71
N ASN A 2 2.40 8.54 3.45
CA ASN A 2 1.40 9.62 3.44
C ASN A 2 0.13 9.32 4.26
N TRP A 3 -0.03 8.12 4.79
CA TRP A 3 -1.27 7.74 5.48
C TRP A 3 -1.63 8.67 6.64
N GLN A 4 -0.65 9.11 7.42
CA GLN A 4 -0.87 10.01 8.56
C GLN A 4 -1.36 11.42 8.16
N ASN A 5 -1.03 11.85 6.95
CA ASN A 5 -1.53 13.12 6.41
C ASN A 5 -2.95 12.99 5.87
N ILE A 6 -3.29 11.82 5.32
CA ILE A 6 -4.61 11.55 4.74
C ILE A 6 -5.62 11.24 5.84
N VAL A 7 -5.24 10.40 6.82
CA VAL A 7 -6.04 10.04 7.99
C VAL A 7 -5.27 10.45 9.23
N PRO A 8 -5.43 11.69 9.72
CA PRO A 8 -4.70 12.19 10.88
C PRO A 8 -5.14 11.49 12.18
N ALA A 9 -4.25 11.49 13.17
CA ALA A 9 -4.50 10.86 14.48
C ALA A 9 -5.75 11.37 15.19
N SER A 10 -6.14 12.62 14.94
CA SER A 10 -7.37 13.22 15.50
C SER A 10 -8.65 12.51 15.09
N GLU A 11 -8.64 11.81 13.96
CA GLU A 11 -9.81 11.04 13.50
C GLU A 11 -10.15 9.88 14.43
N PHE A 12 -9.23 9.41 15.25
CA PHE A 12 -9.49 8.31 16.18
C PHE A 12 -10.64 8.58 17.15
N SER A 13 -10.84 9.82 17.54
CA SER A 13 -11.91 10.20 18.49
C SER A 13 -13.31 10.03 17.90
N THR A 14 -13.46 10.19 16.59
CA THR A 14 -14.74 10.13 15.88
C THR A 14 -14.89 8.86 15.03
N HIS A 15 -13.78 8.34 14.54
CA HIS A 15 -13.72 7.19 13.64
C HIS A 15 -12.66 6.17 14.08
N PRO A 16 -12.79 5.57 15.27
CA PRO A 16 -11.81 4.59 15.78
C PRO A 16 -11.72 3.34 14.89
N ASP A 17 -12.75 3.03 14.13
CA ASP A 17 -12.85 1.92 13.19
C ASP A 17 -11.94 2.04 11.97
N LEU A 18 -11.40 3.24 11.68
CA LEU A 18 -10.38 3.44 10.64
C LEU A 18 -8.99 2.97 11.08
N PHE A 19 -8.79 2.73 12.37
CA PHE A 19 -7.50 2.37 12.95
C PHE A 19 -7.41 0.87 13.26
N PRO A 20 -6.19 0.30 13.37
CA PRO A 20 -6.03 -1.14 13.46
C PRO A 20 -6.62 -1.72 14.75
N LEU A 21 -7.12 -2.94 14.65
CA LEU A 21 -7.51 -3.77 15.80
C LEU A 21 -6.27 -4.53 16.26
N ILE A 22 -5.81 -4.30 17.49
CA ILE A 22 -4.66 -4.95 18.10
C ILE A 22 -5.09 -5.48 19.47
N ASP A 23 -4.81 -6.74 19.77
CA ASP A 23 -5.25 -7.40 21.02
C ASP A 23 -6.75 -7.21 21.30
N GLY A 24 -7.57 -7.30 20.26
CA GLY A 24 -9.03 -7.16 20.34
C GLY A 24 -9.55 -5.75 20.59
N LYS A 25 -8.70 -4.72 20.51
CA LYS A 25 -9.09 -3.32 20.73
C LYS A 25 -8.60 -2.42 19.60
N ARG A 26 -9.39 -1.41 19.26
CA ARG A 26 -8.92 -0.32 18.38
C ARG A 26 -7.88 0.50 19.15
N GLN A 27 -6.69 0.61 18.56
CA GLN A 27 -5.57 1.28 19.21
C GLN A 27 -5.53 2.76 18.85
N PRO A 28 -5.41 3.65 19.86
CA PRO A 28 -5.11 5.06 19.61
C PRO A 28 -3.82 5.18 18.81
N PRO A 29 -3.80 6.06 17.78
CA PRO A 29 -2.61 6.23 16.97
C PRO A 29 -1.45 6.81 17.78
N VAL A 30 -0.28 6.22 17.59
CA VAL A 30 1.00 6.71 18.09
C VAL A 30 1.74 7.45 16.97
N GLU A 31 3.03 7.74 17.13
CA GLU A 31 3.81 8.49 16.13
C GLU A 31 3.72 7.92 14.71
N ARG A 32 3.69 6.58 14.59
CA ARG A 32 3.58 5.89 13.29
C ARG A 32 2.57 4.74 13.43
N TYR A 33 1.53 4.78 12.65
CA TYR A 33 0.44 3.80 12.72
C TYR A 33 0.04 3.28 11.35
N LYS A 34 -0.53 2.10 11.34
CA LYS A 34 -1.26 1.53 10.19
C LYS A 34 -2.74 1.90 10.30
N LEU A 35 -3.49 1.54 9.28
CA LEU A 35 -4.94 1.75 9.19
C LEU A 35 -5.64 0.40 9.00
N GLU A 36 -6.95 0.36 9.25
CA GLU A 36 -7.78 -0.81 9.01
C GLU A 36 -8.16 -0.90 7.52
N THR A 37 -7.22 -1.38 6.71
CA THR A 37 -7.32 -1.36 5.24
C THR A 37 -8.46 -2.20 4.66
N THR A 38 -9.03 -3.09 5.45
CA THR A 38 -10.20 -3.91 5.06
C THR A 38 -11.53 -3.24 5.37
N ASN A 39 -11.52 -2.09 6.08
CA ASN A 39 -12.74 -1.33 6.37
C ASN A 39 -13.17 -0.52 5.13
N PRO A 40 -14.35 -0.78 4.54
CA PRO A 40 -14.86 0.01 3.42
C PRO A 40 -15.00 1.50 3.74
N GLY A 41 -15.33 1.84 4.99
CA GLY A 41 -15.38 3.23 5.46
C GLY A 41 -14.03 3.94 5.38
N LEU A 42 -12.93 3.21 5.62
CA LEU A 42 -11.59 3.75 5.39
C LEU A 42 -11.34 4.06 3.91
N VAL A 43 -11.71 3.14 3.02
CA VAL A 43 -11.55 3.36 1.57
C VAL A 43 -12.31 4.60 1.12
N ASP A 44 -13.54 4.80 1.62
CA ASP A 44 -14.35 5.98 1.33
C ASP A 44 -13.70 7.27 1.84
N TYR A 45 -13.35 7.31 3.11
CA TYR A 45 -12.69 8.45 3.74
C TYR A 45 -11.39 8.82 3.03
N PHE A 46 -10.54 7.82 2.83
CA PHE A 46 -9.22 7.98 2.22
C PHE A 46 -9.32 8.52 0.79
N SER A 47 -10.21 7.95 -0.03
CA SER A 47 -10.42 8.37 -1.41
C SER A 47 -10.97 9.79 -1.52
N GLN A 48 -11.89 10.18 -0.64
CA GLN A 48 -12.41 11.55 -0.58
C GLN A 48 -11.30 12.55 -0.26
N ARG A 49 -10.43 12.25 0.71
CA ARG A 49 -9.30 13.12 1.10
C ARG A 49 -8.29 13.26 -0.04
N VAL A 50 -7.88 12.14 -0.65
CA VAL A 50 -6.96 12.15 -1.81
C VAL A 50 -7.55 12.93 -2.97
N THR A 51 -8.81 12.73 -3.30
CA THR A 51 -9.50 13.47 -4.36
C THR A 51 -9.57 14.96 -4.06
N ALA A 52 -9.86 15.35 -2.82
CA ALA A 52 -9.88 16.76 -2.42
C ALA A 52 -8.52 17.42 -2.56
N ASP A 53 -7.44 16.73 -2.17
CA ASP A 53 -6.07 17.23 -2.28
C ASP A 53 -5.63 17.37 -3.73
N LEU A 54 -5.96 16.41 -4.59
CA LEU A 54 -5.66 16.46 -6.02
C LEU A 54 -6.41 17.61 -6.72
N LYS A 55 -7.66 17.86 -6.35
CA LYS A 55 -8.44 19.01 -6.88
C LYS A 55 -7.85 20.36 -6.47
N LYS A 56 -7.30 20.46 -5.26
CA LYS A 56 -6.61 21.68 -4.79
C LYS A 56 -5.27 21.93 -5.49
N GLN A 57 -4.67 20.88 -6.06
CA GLN A 57 -3.34 20.91 -6.68
C GLN A 57 -3.41 20.39 -8.13
N PRO A 58 -4.00 21.16 -9.08
CA PRO A 58 -4.25 20.68 -10.43
C PRO A 58 -2.97 20.34 -11.22
N GLY A 59 -1.82 20.91 -10.84
CA GLY A 59 -0.52 20.58 -11.41
C GLY A 59 0.12 19.29 -10.88
N LEU A 60 -0.44 18.67 -9.84
CA LEU A 60 0.11 17.44 -9.26
C LEU A 60 -0.32 16.23 -10.08
N TYR A 61 0.64 15.63 -10.81
CA TYR A 61 0.37 14.47 -11.66
C TYR A 61 0.19 13.16 -10.88
N SER A 62 0.93 12.99 -9.78
CA SER A 62 0.87 11.77 -8.96
C SER A 62 0.73 12.08 -7.48
N TYR A 63 0.11 11.16 -6.74
CA TYR A 63 -0.12 11.29 -5.31
C TYR A 63 0.28 10.00 -4.58
N SER A 64 1.06 10.13 -3.49
CA SER A 64 1.47 8.98 -2.70
C SER A 64 0.36 8.52 -1.77
N ILE A 65 0.04 7.22 -1.85
CA ILE A 65 -0.90 6.53 -0.96
C ILE A 65 -0.20 5.47 -0.09
N SER A 66 1.11 5.61 0.09
CA SER A 66 1.95 4.63 0.79
C SER A 66 1.75 4.66 2.30
N PRO A 67 1.75 3.49 2.97
CA PRO A 67 1.66 3.38 4.42
C PRO A 67 2.92 3.92 5.11
N THR A 68 2.82 4.16 6.40
CA THR A 68 3.97 4.48 7.26
C THR A 68 4.91 3.27 7.41
N ASP A 69 6.20 3.50 7.67
CA ASP A 69 7.22 2.44 7.78
C ASP A 69 6.97 1.49 8.96
N SER A 70 6.53 2.01 10.07
CA SER A 70 6.30 1.25 11.28
C SER A 70 4.81 1.19 11.64
N GLY A 71 4.51 0.62 12.79
CA GLY A 71 3.15 0.38 13.25
C GLY A 71 2.68 -1.04 12.94
N GLN A 72 1.84 -1.54 13.82
CA GLN A 72 1.26 -2.88 13.69
C GLN A 72 0.11 -2.87 12.70
N TRP A 73 0.06 -3.89 11.86
CA TRP A 73 -1.10 -4.17 11.02
C TRP A 73 -2.27 -4.67 11.86
N SER A 74 -3.48 -4.45 11.39
CA SER A 74 -4.67 -4.91 12.08
C SER A 74 -4.70 -6.44 12.21
N GLU A 75 -5.19 -6.91 13.35
CA GLU A 75 -5.46 -8.32 13.66
C GLU A 75 -6.93 -8.68 13.42
N SER A 76 -7.69 -7.82 12.75
CA SER A 76 -9.07 -8.14 12.39
C SER A 76 -9.13 -9.42 11.56
N ARG A 77 -10.24 -10.15 11.65
CA ARG A 77 -10.45 -11.38 10.89
C ARG A 77 -10.36 -11.14 9.38
N GLU A 78 -10.86 -10.01 8.94
CA GLU A 78 -10.85 -9.55 7.55
C GLU A 78 -9.42 -9.34 7.07
N THR A 79 -8.58 -8.66 7.86
CA THR A 79 -7.16 -8.47 7.56
C THR A 79 -6.42 -9.80 7.51
N GLN A 80 -6.61 -10.67 8.51
CA GLN A 80 -5.94 -11.97 8.57
C GLN A 80 -6.34 -12.90 7.41
N ALA A 81 -7.58 -12.79 6.91
CA ALA A 81 -8.05 -13.56 5.76
C ALA A 81 -7.31 -13.22 4.44
N LEU A 82 -6.65 -12.05 4.37
CA LEU A 82 -5.85 -11.61 3.22
C LEU A 82 -4.36 -11.91 3.38
N HIS A 83 -3.96 -12.54 4.49
CA HIS A 83 -2.58 -12.99 4.67
C HIS A 83 -2.25 -14.14 3.73
N ASP A 84 -1.01 -14.13 3.21
CA ASP A 84 -0.49 -15.15 2.31
C ASP A 84 0.97 -15.48 2.68
N ARG A 85 1.63 -16.30 1.88
CA ARG A 85 3.05 -16.63 2.01
C ARG A 85 3.83 -16.10 0.81
N ASP A 86 4.95 -15.47 1.07
CA ASP A 86 5.90 -15.09 0.02
C ASP A 86 6.68 -16.31 -0.50
N PRO A 87 7.45 -16.20 -1.60
CA PRO A 87 8.26 -17.29 -2.13
C PRO A 87 9.32 -17.83 -1.15
N ARG A 88 9.61 -17.11 -0.08
CA ARG A 88 10.54 -17.53 0.98
C ARG A 88 9.82 -18.20 2.16
N GLY A 89 8.47 -18.31 2.10
CA GLY A 89 7.64 -18.88 3.16
C GLY A 89 7.29 -17.93 4.30
N ASN A 90 7.67 -16.65 4.21
CA ASN A 90 7.33 -15.63 5.21
C ASN A 90 5.91 -15.12 5.01
N LEU A 91 5.37 -14.45 6.04
CA LEU A 91 4.09 -13.76 5.93
C LEU A 91 4.13 -12.70 4.83
N SER A 92 3.21 -12.81 3.88
CA SER A 92 2.99 -11.83 2.83
C SER A 92 1.70 -11.03 3.08
N LEU A 93 1.81 -9.72 3.00
CA LEU A 93 0.70 -8.76 3.08
C LEU A 93 0.41 -8.11 1.72
N SER A 94 0.96 -8.66 0.63
CA SER A 94 0.82 -8.08 -0.71
C SER A 94 -0.64 -7.96 -1.13
N ARG A 95 -1.46 -8.99 -0.87
CA ARG A 95 -2.90 -8.94 -1.17
C ARG A 95 -3.58 -7.83 -0.38
N LEU A 96 -3.35 -7.75 0.92
CA LEU A 96 -3.94 -6.74 1.80
C LEU A 96 -3.65 -5.32 1.31
N VAL A 97 -2.38 -5.04 0.99
CA VAL A 97 -1.92 -3.70 0.60
C VAL A 97 -2.41 -3.34 -0.81
N VAL A 98 -2.30 -4.28 -1.76
CA VAL A 98 -2.69 -4.03 -3.15
C VAL A 98 -4.21 -3.93 -3.29
N ASP A 99 -4.99 -4.73 -2.57
CA ASP A 99 -6.46 -4.61 -2.57
C ASP A 99 -6.89 -3.23 -2.05
N PHE A 100 -6.27 -2.74 -0.98
CA PHE A 100 -6.54 -1.40 -0.48
C PHE A 100 -6.16 -0.31 -1.51
N TYR A 101 -4.96 -0.37 -2.06
CA TYR A 101 -4.52 0.59 -3.09
C TYR A 101 -5.47 0.60 -4.29
N ASN A 102 -5.86 -0.59 -4.73
CA ASN A 102 -6.73 -0.77 -5.89
C ASN A 102 -8.11 -0.16 -5.66
N ASN A 103 -8.71 -0.42 -4.49
CA ASN A 103 -10.01 0.13 -4.13
C ASN A 103 -9.97 1.66 -4.04
N VAL A 104 -8.90 2.24 -3.50
CA VAL A 104 -8.70 3.69 -3.47
C VAL A 104 -8.48 4.23 -4.88
N ALA A 105 -7.64 3.58 -5.70
CA ALA A 105 -7.35 4.01 -7.06
C ALA A 105 -8.61 4.02 -7.94
N LYS A 106 -9.45 3.00 -7.83
CA LYS A 106 -10.73 2.92 -8.52
C LYS A 106 -11.61 4.14 -8.21
N ARG A 107 -11.85 4.42 -6.93
CA ARG A 107 -12.73 5.53 -6.52
C ARG A 107 -12.18 6.91 -6.87
N VAL A 108 -10.87 7.09 -6.73
CA VAL A 108 -10.21 8.34 -7.12
C VAL A 108 -10.26 8.52 -8.64
N GLY A 109 -10.04 7.44 -9.40
CA GLY A 109 -10.09 7.45 -10.86
C GLY A 109 -11.46 7.82 -11.45
N GLU A 110 -12.56 7.49 -10.75
CA GLU A 110 -13.91 7.91 -11.14
C GLU A 110 -14.11 9.44 -11.11
N VAL A 111 -13.29 10.15 -10.33
CA VAL A 111 -13.43 11.60 -10.10
C VAL A 111 -12.30 12.41 -10.72
N VAL A 112 -11.07 11.88 -10.72
CA VAL A 112 -9.86 12.53 -11.26
C VAL A 112 -9.04 11.51 -12.08
N PRO A 113 -9.54 11.10 -13.25
CA PRO A 113 -9.00 9.96 -14.02
C PRO A 113 -7.56 10.15 -14.50
N ASP A 114 -7.11 11.40 -14.67
CA ASP A 114 -5.79 11.73 -15.25
C ASP A 114 -4.66 11.78 -14.20
N ARG A 115 -4.88 11.19 -13.01
CA ARG A 115 -3.91 11.22 -11.91
C ARG A 115 -3.44 9.82 -11.54
N LEU A 116 -2.13 9.68 -11.33
CA LEU A 116 -1.56 8.44 -10.82
C LEU A 116 -1.56 8.43 -9.29
N LEU A 117 -1.97 7.31 -8.71
CA LEU A 117 -1.74 7.02 -7.30
C LEU A 117 -0.52 6.12 -7.18
N CYS A 118 0.44 6.49 -6.34
CA CYS A 118 1.69 5.76 -6.15
C CYS A 118 1.72 5.09 -4.79
N GLY A 119 1.82 3.77 -4.78
CA GLY A 119 1.92 2.96 -3.57
C GLY A 119 3.24 2.19 -3.51
N TYR A 120 3.99 2.32 -2.40
CA TYR A 120 5.19 1.52 -2.18
C TYR A 120 4.86 0.04 -2.03
N ILE A 121 5.73 -0.79 -2.61
CA ILE A 121 5.77 -2.24 -2.49
C ILE A 121 7.13 -2.61 -1.90
N TYR A 122 7.16 -3.01 -0.62
CA TYR A 122 8.39 -3.32 0.11
C TYR A 122 8.14 -4.21 1.34
N ALA A 123 9.18 -4.59 2.04
CA ALA A 123 9.12 -5.42 3.25
C ALA A 123 8.28 -6.69 3.03
N ASN A 124 7.29 -6.96 3.88
CA ASN A 124 6.42 -8.13 3.80
C ASN A 124 5.30 -8.05 2.74
N TYR A 125 5.29 -7.02 1.91
CA TYR A 125 4.45 -6.91 0.72
C TYR A 125 5.25 -6.59 -0.56
N LEU A 126 6.54 -6.98 -0.58
CA LEU A 126 7.42 -6.82 -1.74
C LEU A 126 7.09 -7.79 -2.88
N TYR A 127 6.81 -9.05 -2.53
CA TYR A 127 6.59 -10.08 -3.53
C TYR A 127 5.17 -10.03 -4.08
N PRO A 128 5.00 -10.29 -5.40
CA PRO A 128 3.69 -10.37 -6.00
C PRO A 128 2.76 -11.36 -5.31
N ILE A 129 1.47 -11.10 -5.40
CA ILE A 129 0.42 -11.94 -4.87
C ILE A 129 0.51 -13.33 -5.52
N THR A 130 0.45 -14.38 -4.71
CA THR A 130 0.40 -15.76 -5.19
C THR A 130 -1.04 -16.14 -5.57
N GLY A 131 -1.19 -16.97 -6.59
CA GLY A 131 -2.52 -17.37 -7.09
C GLY A 131 -3.23 -16.29 -7.89
N SER A 132 -4.56 -16.19 -7.73
CA SER A 132 -5.38 -15.21 -8.45
C SER A 132 -5.18 -13.81 -7.89
N ALA A 133 -4.38 -12.99 -8.57
CA ALA A 133 -4.22 -11.58 -8.24
C ALA A 133 -5.40 -10.75 -8.79
N PRO A 134 -5.83 -9.69 -8.08
CA PRO A 134 -6.80 -8.76 -8.62
C PRO A 134 -6.25 -8.04 -9.86
N SER A 135 -7.14 -7.62 -10.76
CA SER A 135 -6.76 -6.68 -11.80
C SER A 135 -6.34 -5.36 -11.15
N ILE A 136 -5.19 -4.83 -11.53
CA ILE A 136 -4.68 -3.58 -10.98
C ILE A 136 -5.24 -2.41 -11.79
N GLU A 137 -5.76 -1.41 -11.09
CA GLU A 137 -6.35 -0.22 -11.70
C GLU A 137 -5.32 0.54 -12.54
N PRO A 138 -5.72 1.05 -13.72
CA PRO A 138 -4.80 1.70 -14.66
C PRO A 138 -4.15 2.98 -14.12
N ASN A 139 -4.74 3.61 -13.12
CA ASN A 139 -4.21 4.79 -12.45
C ASN A 139 -3.42 4.47 -11.16
N LEU A 140 -3.11 3.19 -10.90
CA LEU A 140 -2.27 2.77 -9.79
C LEU A 140 -0.85 2.44 -10.27
N CYS A 141 0.15 3.13 -9.70
CA CYS A 141 1.57 2.85 -9.91
C CYS A 141 2.16 2.15 -8.68
N LEU A 142 2.69 0.96 -8.85
CA LEU A 142 3.39 0.21 -7.81
C LEU A 142 4.87 0.60 -7.79
N VAL A 143 5.31 1.20 -6.70
CA VAL A 143 6.70 1.65 -6.52
C VAL A 143 7.47 0.62 -5.73
N ILE A 144 8.29 -0.18 -6.40
CA ILE A 144 9.08 -1.24 -5.80
C ILE A 144 10.27 -0.63 -5.08
N ALA A 145 10.35 -0.83 -3.76
CA ALA A 145 11.42 -0.33 -2.89
C ALA A 145 12.04 -1.48 -2.06
N PRO A 146 12.86 -2.34 -2.65
CA PRO A 146 13.35 -3.53 -1.99
C PRO A 146 14.44 -3.21 -0.97
N SER A 147 14.29 -3.65 0.28
CA SER A 147 15.28 -3.44 1.34
C SER A 147 16.61 -4.15 1.09
N PHE A 148 16.63 -5.20 0.28
CA PHE A 148 17.86 -5.92 -0.06
C PHE A 148 18.75 -5.20 -1.09
N SER A 149 18.27 -4.10 -1.67
CA SER A 149 19.07 -3.24 -2.55
C SER A 149 19.90 -2.20 -1.80
N TYR A 150 19.67 -2.03 -0.50
CA TYR A 150 20.41 -1.07 0.30
C TYR A 150 21.90 -1.37 0.32
N GLY A 151 22.72 -0.37 0.03
CA GLY A 151 24.17 -0.47 0.05
C GLY A 151 24.69 -1.52 -0.92
N TYR A 152 25.25 -2.60 -0.39
CA TYR A 152 25.91 -3.64 -1.18
C TYR A 152 24.98 -4.71 -1.77
N GLY A 153 23.66 -4.62 -1.54
CA GLY A 153 22.70 -5.63 -2.00
C GLY A 153 22.79 -5.94 -3.48
N LEU A 154 22.89 -4.92 -4.33
CA LEU A 154 22.97 -5.07 -5.78
C LEU A 154 24.31 -5.60 -6.30
N TYR A 155 25.37 -5.67 -5.51
CA TYR A 155 26.60 -6.37 -5.87
C TYR A 155 26.42 -7.89 -5.86
N SER A 156 25.48 -8.40 -5.08
CA SER A 156 25.15 -9.82 -5.08
C SER A 156 24.38 -10.20 -6.35
N LYS A 157 24.89 -11.21 -7.08
CA LYS A 157 24.18 -11.78 -8.23
C LYS A 157 22.78 -12.25 -7.84
N ARG A 158 22.65 -12.95 -6.70
CA ARG A 158 21.38 -13.45 -6.19
C ARG A 158 20.38 -12.31 -5.93
N ALA A 159 20.82 -11.22 -5.29
CA ALA A 159 19.95 -10.07 -5.02
C ALA A 159 19.46 -9.40 -6.31
N ARG A 160 20.33 -9.25 -7.32
CA ARG A 160 19.94 -8.70 -8.63
C ARG A 160 18.94 -9.60 -9.36
N GLU A 161 19.14 -10.90 -9.33
CA GLU A 161 18.22 -11.86 -9.97
C GLU A 161 16.85 -11.84 -9.28
N GLU A 162 16.83 -11.78 -7.96
CA GLU A 162 15.61 -11.68 -7.18
C GLU A 162 14.86 -10.36 -7.42
N LEU A 163 15.57 -9.23 -7.42
CA LEU A 163 14.98 -7.93 -7.75
C LEU A 163 14.38 -7.93 -9.16
N ARG A 164 15.13 -8.46 -10.13
CA ARG A 164 14.64 -8.60 -11.51
C ARG A 164 13.36 -9.42 -11.56
N ASP A 165 13.32 -10.56 -10.88
CA ASP A 165 12.15 -11.43 -10.84
C ASP A 165 10.92 -10.71 -10.22
N VAL A 166 11.11 -10.00 -9.13
CA VAL A 166 10.06 -9.19 -8.48
C VAL A 166 9.52 -8.13 -9.43
N ILE A 167 10.42 -7.36 -10.07
CA ILE A 167 10.01 -6.30 -11.02
C ILE A 167 9.23 -6.88 -12.21
N PHE A 168 9.72 -7.95 -12.82
CA PHE A 168 9.05 -8.55 -13.98
C PHE A 168 7.69 -9.15 -13.63
N LYS A 169 7.56 -9.77 -12.47
CA LYS A 169 6.29 -10.30 -12.00
C LYS A 169 5.27 -9.19 -11.73
N TRP A 170 5.66 -8.11 -11.09
CA TRP A 170 4.76 -6.94 -10.92
C TRP A 170 4.43 -6.30 -12.27
N ARG A 171 5.43 -6.20 -13.16
CA ARG A 171 5.22 -5.64 -14.51
C ARG A 171 4.26 -6.48 -15.36
N ALA A 172 4.18 -7.78 -15.12
CA ALA A 172 3.19 -8.63 -15.77
C ALA A 172 1.76 -8.38 -15.25
N ALA A 173 1.62 -7.90 -14.01
CA ALA A 173 0.32 -7.59 -13.40
C ALA A 173 -0.17 -6.16 -13.73
N THR A 174 0.74 -5.20 -13.98
CA THR A 174 0.39 -3.81 -14.30
C THR A 174 1.47 -3.14 -15.16
N PRO A 175 1.08 -2.25 -16.10
CA PRO A 175 2.03 -1.44 -16.85
C PRO A 175 2.72 -0.35 -16.00
N ASN A 176 2.14 0.03 -14.88
CA ASN A 176 2.61 1.13 -14.04
C ASN A 176 3.44 0.63 -12.88
N VAL A 177 4.72 0.38 -13.13
CA VAL A 177 5.71 -0.04 -12.13
C VAL A 177 6.84 0.98 -12.12
N ALA A 178 7.21 1.45 -10.94
CA ALA A 178 8.39 2.26 -10.70
C ALA A 178 9.35 1.57 -9.75
N TYR A 179 10.59 1.98 -9.76
CA TYR A 179 11.63 1.49 -8.86
C TYR A 179 12.15 2.64 -8.01
N TYR A 180 12.26 2.42 -6.73
CA TYR A 180 12.83 3.35 -5.77
C TYR A 180 14.06 2.72 -5.11
N ASP A 181 15.21 3.31 -5.32
CA ASP A 181 16.47 2.93 -4.70
C ASP A 181 16.84 3.94 -3.61
N LEU A 182 17.45 3.44 -2.52
CA LEU A 182 17.86 4.22 -1.36
C LEU A 182 19.37 4.23 -1.21
#